data_65b6572e67d000469a83e942f38c5f54
#
_entry.id   65b6572e67d000469a83e942f38c5f54
#
_cell.length_a   1.000
_cell.length_b   1.000
_cell.length_c   1.000
_cell.angle_alpha   90.00
_cell.angle_beta   90.00
_cell.angle_gamma   90.00
#
_symmetry.space_group_name_H-M   'P 1'
#
loop_
_entity.id
_entity.type
_entity.pdbx_description
1 polymer ?
#
loop_
_entity_poly.entity_id
_entity_poly.type
_entity_poly.pdbx_seq_one_letter_code
_entity_poly.pdbx_strand_id
1 'polypeptide(L)'
;MPKRVRTGLTRSDILDRYIERFKQQLNKFQPFLSRKRGGSSLEAFDEAAEELISQVFGAASDESEAYFYAKNGESAMLPEEAQESGTHNVERESLHQRRQVLESCLADLTLRRRVQAARQGGTNGVLQARVEQYMSHDVRSIHRAATIKEAGLLFQKYKVGSLIVDDGSRYIG
;
A
#
# COMPACT_ATOMS: atom_id res chain seq x y z
N MET A 1 22.91 -15.85 -41.08
CA MET A 1 23.36 -15.01 -39.97
C MET A 1 22.39 -15.24 -38.80
N PRO A 2 22.78 -15.87 -37.67
CA PRO A 2 21.87 -16.09 -36.56
C PRO A 2 21.64 -14.77 -35.83
N LYS A 3 20.34 -14.41 -35.61
CA LYS A 3 19.93 -13.28 -34.79
C LYS A 3 20.35 -13.56 -33.34
N ARG A 4 21.25 -12.75 -32.79
CA ARG A 4 21.55 -12.72 -31.36
C ARG A 4 20.28 -12.37 -30.59
N VAL A 5 19.67 -13.36 -29.94
CA VAL A 5 18.61 -13.15 -28.96
C VAL A 5 19.25 -12.46 -27.75
N ARG A 6 19.01 -11.18 -27.61
CA ARG A 6 19.33 -10.43 -26.38
C ARG A 6 18.35 -10.88 -25.30
N THR A 7 18.74 -11.87 -24.52
CA THR A 7 18.06 -12.30 -23.28
C THR A 7 18.40 -11.33 -22.13
N GLY A 8 18.14 -10.05 -22.32
CA GLY A 8 18.17 -9.08 -21.23
C GLY A 8 16.75 -8.93 -20.68
N LEU A 9 16.53 -9.21 -19.42
CA LEU A 9 15.28 -8.92 -18.73
C LEU A 9 14.92 -7.46 -18.94
N THR A 10 13.71 -7.19 -19.41
CA THR A 10 13.24 -5.81 -19.55
C THR A 10 12.92 -5.26 -18.15
N ARG A 11 12.89 -3.94 -18.01
CA ARG A 11 12.47 -3.29 -16.76
C ARG A 11 11.06 -3.72 -16.34
N SER A 12 10.23 -4.04 -17.30
CA SER A 12 8.88 -4.59 -17.09
C SER A 12 8.93 -5.98 -16.48
N ASP A 13 9.77 -6.88 -17.00
CA ASP A 13 9.92 -8.25 -16.50
C ASP A 13 10.43 -8.26 -15.05
N ILE A 14 11.28 -7.29 -14.71
CA ILE A 14 11.80 -7.12 -13.35
C ILE A 14 10.67 -6.72 -12.39
N LEU A 15 9.82 -5.74 -12.77
CA LEU A 15 8.67 -5.34 -11.97
C LEU A 15 7.67 -6.48 -11.81
N ASP A 16 7.36 -7.21 -12.89
CA ASP A 16 6.44 -8.35 -12.83
C ASP A 16 6.95 -9.44 -11.87
N ARG A 17 8.28 -9.69 -11.86
CA ARG A 17 8.90 -10.62 -10.93
C ARG A 17 8.79 -10.16 -9.47
N TYR A 18 8.99 -8.88 -9.18
CA TYR A 18 8.85 -8.35 -7.83
C TYR A 18 7.40 -8.37 -7.36
N ILE A 19 6.45 -7.99 -8.21
CA ILE A 19 5.02 -8.09 -7.93
C ILE A 19 4.66 -9.53 -7.52
N GLU A 20 5.15 -10.52 -8.26
CA GLU A 20 4.88 -11.92 -7.94
C GLU A 20 5.53 -12.36 -6.61
N ARG A 21 6.75 -11.93 -6.31
CA ARG A 21 7.40 -12.21 -5.03
C ARG A 21 6.63 -11.61 -3.84
N PHE A 22 6.13 -10.37 -3.95
CA PHE A 22 5.29 -9.77 -2.90
C PHE A 22 3.98 -10.51 -2.70
N LYS A 23 3.31 -10.97 -3.77
CA LYS A 23 2.11 -11.81 -3.67
C LYS A 23 2.40 -13.13 -2.95
N GLN A 24 3.50 -13.79 -3.30
CA GLN A 24 3.92 -15.01 -2.63
C GLN A 24 4.23 -14.78 -1.15
N GLN A 25 4.86 -13.67 -0.79
CA GLN A 25 5.12 -13.31 0.59
C GLN A 25 3.82 -13.05 1.35
N LEU A 26 2.86 -12.32 0.78
CA LEU A 26 1.53 -12.12 1.36
C LEU A 26 0.76 -13.44 1.54
N ASN A 27 0.86 -14.37 0.60
CA ASN A 27 0.24 -15.69 0.74
C ASN A 27 0.84 -16.50 1.90
N LYS A 28 2.17 -16.43 2.10
CA LYS A 28 2.86 -17.05 3.24
C LYS A 28 2.47 -16.42 4.58
N PHE A 29 1.91 -15.23 4.59
CA PHE A 29 1.48 -14.53 5.80
C PHE A 29 0.15 -15.04 6.36
N GLN A 30 -0.72 -15.63 5.53
CA GLN A 30 -2.05 -16.10 5.92
C GLN A 30 -2.08 -17.06 7.13
N PRO A 31 -1.15 -18.05 7.26
CA PRO A 31 -1.10 -18.94 8.41
C PRO A 31 -0.91 -18.23 9.75
N PHE A 32 -0.12 -17.15 9.78
CA PHE A 32 0.12 -16.38 11.02
C PHE A 32 -1.14 -15.67 11.51
N LEU A 33 -1.98 -15.16 10.59
CA LEU A 33 -3.27 -14.56 10.93
C LEU A 33 -4.29 -15.61 11.42
N SER A 34 -4.19 -16.85 10.91
CA SER A 34 -5.15 -17.93 11.19
C SER A 34 -4.79 -18.78 12.41
N ARG A 35 -3.71 -18.47 13.15
CA ARG A 35 -3.17 -19.28 14.27
C ARG A 35 -2.94 -20.76 13.92
N LYS A 36 -2.79 -21.12 12.64
CA LYS A 36 -2.45 -22.48 12.25
C LYS A 36 -0.96 -22.72 12.51
N ARG A 37 -0.66 -23.63 13.45
CA ARG A 37 0.71 -24.13 13.67
C ARG A 37 1.10 -25.00 12.48
N GLY A 38 2.11 -24.59 11.72
CA GLY A 38 2.64 -25.38 10.61
C GLY A 38 3.15 -24.51 9.46
N GLY A 39 4.21 -23.75 9.68
CA GLY A 39 4.87 -22.92 8.67
C GLY A 39 6.27 -22.52 9.13
N SER A 40 7.01 -21.79 8.31
CA SER A 40 8.26 -21.12 8.70
C SER A 40 8.03 -20.26 9.93
N SER A 41 9.09 -20.07 10.74
CA SER A 41 9.00 -19.17 11.90
C SER A 41 8.65 -17.75 11.43
N LEU A 42 7.99 -16.97 12.27
CA LEU A 42 7.67 -15.57 11.96
C LEU A 42 8.95 -14.76 11.70
N GLU A 43 10.04 -15.08 12.41
CA GLU A 43 11.37 -14.48 12.21
C GLU A 43 11.90 -14.71 10.79
N ALA A 44 11.88 -15.94 10.30
CA ALA A 44 12.32 -16.27 8.94
C ALA A 44 11.42 -15.61 7.88
N PHE A 45 10.12 -15.42 8.20
CA PHE A 45 9.22 -14.66 7.36
C PHE A 45 9.61 -13.18 7.30
N ASP A 46 9.90 -12.58 8.47
CA ASP A 46 10.29 -11.16 8.58
C ASP A 46 11.62 -10.89 7.87
N GLU A 47 12.62 -11.74 8.04
CA GLU A 47 13.90 -11.62 7.31
C GLU A 47 13.69 -11.61 5.80
N ALA A 48 12.87 -12.53 5.28
CA ALA A 48 12.56 -12.61 3.86
C ALA A 48 11.76 -11.39 3.35
N ALA A 49 10.90 -10.81 4.19
CA ALA A 49 10.13 -9.62 3.85
C ALA A 49 11.02 -8.37 3.84
N GLU A 50 11.87 -8.20 4.86
CA GLU A 50 12.84 -7.10 4.98
C GLU A 50 13.82 -7.12 3.80
N GLU A 51 14.36 -8.30 3.47
CA GLU A 51 15.24 -8.47 2.30
C GLU A 51 14.52 -8.09 1.00
N LEU A 52 13.27 -8.53 0.82
CA LEU A 52 12.50 -8.23 -0.39
C LEU A 52 12.22 -6.72 -0.51
N ILE A 53 11.81 -6.05 0.56
CA ILE A 53 11.57 -4.60 0.60
C ILE A 53 12.87 -3.86 0.30
N SER A 54 13.97 -4.21 0.97
CA SER A 54 15.28 -3.58 0.77
C SER A 54 15.80 -3.74 -0.66
N GLN A 55 15.60 -4.91 -1.29
CA GLN A 55 15.99 -5.14 -2.69
C GLN A 55 15.23 -4.25 -3.68
N VAL A 56 13.98 -3.92 -3.39
CA VAL A 56 13.08 -3.22 -4.32
C VAL A 56 13.08 -1.72 -4.11
N PHE A 57 13.01 -1.29 -2.87
CA PHE A 57 12.86 0.12 -2.48
C PHE A 57 14.16 0.71 -1.92
N GLY A 58 15.03 -0.12 -1.39
CA GLY A 58 16.27 0.28 -0.73
C GLY A 58 16.22 0.10 0.78
N ALA A 59 17.37 -0.12 1.40
CA ALA A 59 17.47 -0.38 2.85
C ALA A 59 17.10 0.84 3.72
N ALA A 60 17.25 2.06 3.18
CA ALA A 60 16.89 3.32 3.85
C ALA A 60 15.63 3.95 3.25
N SER A 61 14.69 3.15 2.76
CA SER A 61 13.43 3.64 2.21
C SER A 61 12.35 3.74 3.28
N ASP A 62 11.35 4.58 3.03
CA ASP A 62 10.19 4.72 3.90
C ASP A 62 9.46 3.39 4.11
N GLU A 63 9.45 2.50 3.08
CA GLU A 63 8.85 1.18 3.17
C GLU A 63 9.63 0.25 4.10
N SER A 64 10.97 0.32 4.09
CA SER A 64 11.83 -0.44 5.00
C SER A 64 11.65 0.03 6.44
N GLU A 65 11.58 1.34 6.66
CA GLU A 65 11.32 1.94 7.96
C GLU A 65 9.92 1.58 8.47
N ALA A 66 8.89 1.69 7.62
CA ALA A 66 7.53 1.32 7.97
C ALA A 66 7.40 -0.16 8.36
N TYR A 67 8.13 -1.07 7.67
CA TYR A 67 8.14 -2.49 8.04
C TYR A 67 8.84 -2.74 9.38
N PHE A 68 9.94 -2.03 9.63
CA PHE A 68 10.64 -2.09 10.92
C PHE A 68 9.73 -1.65 12.09
N TYR A 69 8.98 -0.55 11.94
CA TYR A 69 8.00 -0.11 12.94
C TYR A 69 6.84 -1.11 13.11
N ALA A 70 6.33 -1.66 12.02
CA ALA A 70 5.28 -2.68 12.06
C ALA A 70 5.72 -3.96 12.79
N LYS A 71 7.03 -4.28 12.73
CA LYS A 71 7.63 -5.44 13.39
C LYS A 71 7.87 -5.21 14.88
N ASN A 72 8.45 -4.07 15.22
CA ASN A 72 8.95 -3.80 16.58
C ASN A 72 7.96 -2.96 17.41
N GLY A 73 6.97 -2.33 16.78
CA GLY A 73 6.05 -1.38 17.39
C GLY A 73 6.70 -0.02 17.66
N GLU A 74 5.89 0.99 17.89
CA GLU A 74 6.37 2.33 18.26
C GLU A 74 7.16 2.31 19.59
N SER A 75 6.86 1.35 20.46
CA SER A 75 7.54 1.18 21.75
C SER A 75 9.03 0.85 21.62
N ALA A 76 9.50 0.34 20.47
CA ALA A 76 10.92 0.00 20.29
C ALA A 76 11.84 1.22 20.32
N MET A 77 11.29 2.42 20.17
CA MET A 77 12.05 3.69 20.26
C MET A 77 11.87 4.43 21.59
N LEU A 78 10.98 3.96 22.47
CA LEU A 78 10.78 4.56 23.79
C LEU A 78 11.73 3.92 24.81
N PRO A 79 12.31 4.69 25.75
CA PRO A 79 13.02 4.15 26.88
C PRO A 79 12.15 3.12 27.61
N GLU A 80 12.76 2.05 28.14
CA GLU A 80 12.06 0.93 28.78
C GLU A 80 11.11 1.38 29.91
N GLU A 81 11.41 2.52 30.53
CA GLU A 81 10.62 3.17 31.59
C GLU A 81 9.31 3.85 31.10
N ALA A 82 9.21 4.10 29.78
CA ALA A 82 8.05 4.74 29.16
C ALA A 82 7.11 3.75 28.43
N GLN A 83 7.43 2.46 28.48
CA GLN A 83 6.60 1.42 27.86
C GLN A 83 5.43 1.10 28.77
N GLU A 84 4.25 1.65 28.43
CA GLU A 84 3.01 1.29 29.12
C GLU A 84 2.63 -0.16 28.80
N SER A 85 2.31 -0.92 29.86
CA SER A 85 1.76 -2.28 29.75
C SER A 85 0.36 -2.24 29.18
N GLY A 86 0.25 -2.03 27.88
CA GLY A 86 -1.02 -2.02 27.16
C GLY A 86 -1.64 -3.42 27.09
N THR A 87 -2.85 -3.59 27.60
CA THR A 87 -3.67 -4.80 27.55
C THR A 87 -4.21 -5.11 26.13
N HIS A 88 -3.75 -4.39 25.12
CA HIS A 88 -4.05 -4.65 23.71
C HIS A 88 -3.26 -5.83 23.18
N ASN A 89 -3.87 -6.58 22.26
CA ASN A 89 -3.26 -7.75 21.62
C ASN A 89 -2.18 -7.29 20.59
N VAL A 90 -1.08 -6.75 21.14
CA VAL A 90 0.05 -6.13 20.42
C VAL A 90 0.56 -7.02 19.30
N GLU A 91 0.65 -8.34 19.53
CA GLU A 91 1.07 -9.30 18.49
C GLU A 91 0.14 -9.30 17.28
N ARG A 92 -1.16 -9.29 17.50
CA ARG A 92 -2.14 -9.32 16.40
C ARG A 92 -2.13 -8.02 15.62
N GLU A 93 -2.01 -6.92 16.30
CA GLU A 93 -1.92 -5.59 15.67
C GLU A 93 -0.65 -5.45 14.85
N SER A 94 0.49 -5.85 15.39
CA SER A 94 1.78 -5.89 14.69
C SER A 94 1.71 -6.77 13.43
N LEU A 95 1.03 -7.93 13.48
CA LEU A 95 0.81 -8.76 12.30
C LEU A 95 -0.05 -8.03 11.24
N HIS A 96 -1.11 -7.33 11.64
CA HIS A 96 -1.91 -6.55 10.70
C HIS A 96 -1.13 -5.40 10.06
N GLN A 97 -0.32 -4.69 10.83
CA GLN A 97 0.53 -3.61 10.34
C GLN A 97 1.57 -4.12 9.33
N ARG A 98 2.28 -5.22 9.62
CA ARG A 98 3.22 -5.86 8.67
C ARG A 98 2.54 -6.20 7.35
N ARG A 99 1.35 -6.81 7.42
CA ARG A 99 0.57 -7.13 6.24
C ARG A 99 0.22 -5.88 5.45
N GLN A 100 -0.23 -4.82 6.10
CA GLN A 100 -0.60 -3.56 5.47
C GLN A 100 0.59 -2.92 4.73
N VAL A 101 1.80 -2.96 5.31
CA VAL A 101 3.01 -2.48 4.63
C VAL A 101 3.30 -3.29 3.37
N LEU A 102 3.24 -4.62 3.43
CA LEU A 102 3.45 -5.47 2.26
C LEU A 102 2.40 -5.25 1.17
N GLU A 103 1.14 -5.03 1.54
CA GLU A 103 0.05 -4.69 0.60
C GLU A 103 0.28 -3.32 -0.05
N SER A 104 0.77 -2.33 0.71
CA SER A 104 1.16 -1.01 0.19
C SER A 104 2.31 -1.11 -0.82
N CYS A 105 3.37 -1.86 -0.49
CA CYS A 105 4.47 -2.13 -1.41
C CYS A 105 3.99 -2.77 -2.72
N LEU A 106 3.10 -3.76 -2.63
CA LEU A 106 2.52 -4.42 -3.81
C LEU A 106 1.68 -3.45 -4.65
N ALA A 107 0.91 -2.58 -4.01
CA ALA A 107 0.10 -1.57 -4.69
C ALA A 107 0.98 -0.56 -5.46
N ASP A 108 2.05 -0.07 -4.83
CA ASP A 108 3.01 0.83 -5.48
C ASP A 108 3.69 0.19 -6.70
N LEU A 109 4.19 -1.03 -6.57
CA LEU A 109 4.79 -1.76 -7.68
C LEU A 109 3.79 -1.99 -8.84
N THR A 110 2.55 -2.30 -8.51
CA THR A 110 1.48 -2.48 -9.49
C THR A 110 1.19 -1.17 -10.24
N LEU A 111 1.19 -0.05 -9.53
CA LEU A 111 1.04 1.27 -10.12
C LEU A 111 2.21 1.61 -11.03
N ARG A 112 3.46 1.42 -10.57
CA ARG A 112 4.68 1.63 -11.39
C ARG A 112 4.63 0.78 -12.67
N ARG A 113 4.17 -0.46 -12.58
CA ARG A 113 4.01 -1.36 -13.73
C ARG A 113 3.00 -0.85 -14.73
N ARG A 114 1.83 -0.35 -14.26
CA ARG A 114 0.79 0.25 -15.12
C ARG A 114 1.31 1.50 -15.82
N VAL A 115 1.98 2.39 -15.10
CA VAL A 115 2.57 3.61 -15.66
C VAL A 115 3.62 3.27 -16.72
N GLN A 116 4.46 2.25 -16.46
CA GLN A 116 5.46 1.81 -17.43
C GLN A 116 4.82 1.19 -18.68
N ALA A 117 3.78 0.37 -18.55
CA ALA A 117 3.03 -0.18 -19.66
C ALA A 117 2.40 0.93 -20.53
N ALA A 118 1.82 1.94 -19.89
CA ALA A 118 1.26 3.09 -20.57
C ALA A 118 2.33 3.87 -21.39
N ARG A 119 3.57 3.97 -20.87
CA ARG A 119 4.69 4.61 -21.57
C ARG A 119 5.21 3.79 -22.75
N GLN A 120 5.14 2.45 -22.68
CA GLN A 120 5.63 1.55 -23.73
C GLN A 120 4.60 1.29 -24.83
N GLY A 121 3.31 1.38 -24.49
CA GLY A 121 2.19 1.16 -25.42
C GLY A 121 1.92 2.30 -26.39
N GLY A 122 2.86 3.23 -26.55
CA GLY A 122 2.68 4.42 -27.38
C GLY A 122 1.87 5.50 -26.64
N THR A 123 2.48 6.64 -26.48
CA THR A 123 2.07 7.80 -25.67
C THR A 123 0.68 8.39 -25.92
N ASN A 124 -0.15 7.77 -26.71
CA ASN A 124 -1.40 8.39 -27.18
C ASN A 124 -2.68 7.97 -26.43
N GLY A 125 -2.67 6.88 -25.64
CA GLY A 125 -3.90 6.39 -25.02
C GLY A 125 -4.24 7.01 -23.66
N VAL A 126 -3.26 7.07 -22.74
CA VAL A 126 -3.52 7.51 -21.36
C VAL A 126 -3.29 9.02 -21.18
N LEU A 127 -2.29 9.59 -21.86
CA LEU A 127 -2.04 11.05 -21.79
C LEU A 127 -3.06 11.87 -22.59
N GLN A 128 -3.80 11.25 -23.50
CA GLN A 128 -4.90 11.88 -24.24
C GLN A 128 -6.28 11.47 -23.68
N ALA A 129 -6.33 10.56 -22.72
CA ALA A 129 -7.57 10.22 -22.07
C ALA A 129 -8.11 11.43 -21.30
N ARG A 130 -9.33 11.80 -21.56
CA ARG A 130 -9.98 12.92 -20.88
C ARG A 130 -10.20 12.56 -19.43
N VAL A 131 -10.00 13.52 -18.53
CA VAL A 131 -10.24 13.36 -17.09
C VAL A 131 -11.65 12.82 -16.82
N GLU A 132 -12.64 13.20 -17.62
CA GLU A 132 -14.03 12.74 -17.52
C GLU A 132 -14.19 11.21 -17.59
N GLN A 133 -13.24 10.49 -18.20
CA GLN A 133 -13.25 9.01 -18.29
C GLN A 133 -12.81 8.32 -16.98
N TYR A 134 -12.17 9.07 -16.09
CA TYR A 134 -11.60 8.56 -14.84
C TYR A 134 -12.18 9.25 -13.60
N MET A 135 -12.97 10.31 -13.80
CA MET A 135 -13.60 11.00 -12.67
C MET A 135 -14.82 10.23 -12.16
N SER A 136 -15.08 10.32 -10.87
CA SER A 136 -16.32 9.85 -10.30
C SER A 136 -17.44 10.81 -10.66
N HIS A 137 -18.53 10.28 -11.23
CA HIS A 137 -19.71 11.08 -11.54
C HIS A 137 -20.61 11.29 -10.30
N ASP A 138 -20.47 10.46 -9.29
CA ASP A 138 -21.21 10.53 -8.03
C ASP A 138 -20.40 11.28 -6.97
N VAL A 139 -20.17 12.56 -7.21
CA VAL A 139 -19.43 13.42 -6.30
C VAL A 139 -20.32 13.79 -5.12
N ARG A 140 -19.83 13.53 -3.89
CA ARG A 140 -20.54 13.91 -2.66
C ARG A 140 -20.07 15.27 -2.20
N SER A 141 -21.02 16.15 -1.95
CA SER A 141 -20.76 17.47 -1.41
C SER A 141 -21.43 17.66 -0.05
N ILE A 142 -20.95 18.66 0.66
CA ILE A 142 -21.47 19.10 1.94
C ILE A 142 -21.53 20.63 1.94
N HIS A 143 -22.62 21.19 2.47
CA HIS A 143 -22.76 22.63 2.54
C HIS A 143 -21.74 23.24 3.51
N ARG A 144 -21.18 24.41 3.19
CA ARG A 144 -20.17 25.12 3.98
C ARG A 144 -20.57 25.40 5.45
N ALA A 145 -21.85 25.50 5.71
CA ALA A 145 -22.38 25.72 7.06
C ALA A 145 -22.62 24.44 7.86
N ALA A 146 -22.36 23.27 7.25
CA ALA A 146 -22.50 22.00 7.95
C ALA A 146 -21.43 21.81 9.02
N THR A 147 -21.75 21.00 10.03
CA THR A 147 -20.84 20.71 11.12
C THR A 147 -19.86 19.59 10.77
N ILE A 148 -18.73 19.53 11.50
CA ILE A 148 -17.77 18.41 11.40
C ILE A 148 -18.44 17.06 11.69
N LYS A 149 -19.44 17.03 12.60
CA LYS A 149 -20.20 15.83 12.92
C LYS A 149 -20.99 15.33 11.70
N GLU A 150 -21.65 16.23 10.98
CA GLU A 150 -22.39 15.90 9.76
C GLU A 150 -21.46 15.42 8.66
N ALA A 151 -20.29 16.06 8.48
CA ALA A 151 -19.27 15.58 7.58
C ALA A 151 -18.82 14.14 7.92
N GLY A 152 -18.54 13.87 9.19
CA GLY A 152 -18.18 12.53 9.68
C GLY A 152 -19.22 11.47 9.36
N LEU A 153 -20.50 11.80 9.53
CA LEU A 153 -21.60 10.89 9.17
C LEU A 153 -21.67 10.61 7.67
N LEU A 154 -21.39 11.61 6.83
CA LEU A 154 -21.36 11.43 5.38
C LEU A 154 -20.17 10.55 4.95
N PHE A 155 -18.97 10.76 5.51
CA PHE A 155 -17.81 9.88 5.27
C PHE A 155 -18.15 8.42 5.59
N GLN A 156 -18.76 8.17 6.75
CA GLN A 156 -19.13 6.83 7.19
C GLN A 156 -20.23 6.22 6.31
N LYS A 157 -21.28 6.99 6.01
CA LYS A 157 -22.44 6.53 5.22
C LYS A 157 -22.07 6.16 3.81
N TYR A 158 -21.26 7.01 3.14
CA TYR A 158 -20.92 6.83 1.73
C TYR A 158 -19.56 6.16 1.53
N LYS A 159 -18.82 5.88 2.60
CA LYS A 159 -17.47 5.27 2.55
C LYS A 159 -16.51 6.02 1.62
N VAL A 160 -16.58 7.34 1.63
CA VAL A 160 -15.72 8.22 0.83
C VAL A 160 -14.60 8.81 1.67
N GLY A 161 -13.44 9.06 1.06
CA GLY A 161 -12.28 9.67 1.72
C GLY A 161 -12.25 11.21 1.63
N SER A 162 -13.17 11.81 0.84
CA SER A 162 -13.24 13.27 0.67
C SER A 162 -14.68 13.70 0.38
N LEU A 163 -15.00 14.95 0.75
CA LEU A 163 -16.24 15.63 0.41
C LEU A 163 -15.89 16.98 -0.21
N ILE A 164 -16.66 17.38 -1.22
CA ILE A 164 -16.52 18.72 -1.80
C ILE A 164 -17.40 19.67 -0.99
N VAL A 165 -16.87 20.83 -0.63
CA VAL A 165 -17.66 21.87 0.07
C VAL A 165 -18.34 22.75 -0.96
N ASP A 166 -19.65 22.96 -0.78
CA ASP A 166 -20.44 23.85 -1.60
C ASP A 166 -21.16 24.94 -0.79
N ASP A 167 -21.60 26.01 -1.44
CA ASP A 167 -22.40 27.08 -0.85
C ASP A 167 -23.85 27.07 -1.37
N GLY A 168 -24.24 25.95 -2.01
CA GLY A 168 -25.56 25.76 -2.64
C GLY A 168 -25.63 26.21 -4.11
N SER A 169 -24.64 26.97 -4.59
CA SER A 169 -24.56 27.45 -5.96
C SER A 169 -23.30 27.00 -6.70
N ARG A 170 -22.20 26.84 -5.98
CA ARG A 170 -20.90 26.44 -6.54
C ARG A 170 -20.05 25.69 -5.53
N TYR A 171 -19.09 24.94 -6.02
CA TYR A 171 -18.07 24.30 -5.21
C TYR A 171 -17.01 25.33 -4.76
N ILE A 172 -16.60 25.26 -3.51
CA ILE A 172 -15.67 26.23 -2.89
C ILE A 172 -14.46 25.58 -2.21
N GLY A 173 -14.45 24.23 -2.10
CA GLY A 173 -13.34 23.47 -1.52
C GLY A 173 -13.55 21.97 -1.52
#